data_16d9c5997129d4b35d6497fb640382e4
#
_entry.id   16d9c5997129d4b35d6497fb640382e4
#
_cell.length_a   1.000
_cell.length_b   1.000
_cell.length_c   1.000
_cell.angle_alpha   90.00
_cell.angle_beta   90.00
_cell.angle_gamma   90.00
#
_symmetry.space_group_name_H-M   'P 1'
#
loop_
_entity.id
_entity.type
_entity.pdbx_description
1 polymer ?
#
loop_
_entity_poly.entity_id
_entity_poly.type
_entity_poly.pdbx_seq_one_letter_code
_entity_poly.pdbx_strand_id
1 'polypeptide(L)'
;MPRGAQVIYPKDAAQIVHDGDIFPGARVLEAGAGSGALTCSLLRAVGPQGAVISYEVREDHAEHAVRNVTTFFGERPDNWELVIGDLAERPADAGSVDRVVLDMLAPWETLPAVAETLVPGGVLIVYVATVTQLSRVVEALREQQCWTEPRSWETMQRGWNVVGLAVRPEHSMRGHTAFLVSARRLAPGTITPTPLRRKRLPS
;
A
#
# COMPACT_ATOMS: atom_id res chain seq x y z
N MET A 1 -4.83 1.17 19.72
CA MET A 1 -3.56 1.80 19.33
C MET A 1 -3.64 3.30 19.56
N PRO A 2 -2.69 3.94 20.24
CA PRO A 2 -2.57 5.40 20.30
C PRO A 2 -2.45 5.95 18.88
N ARG A 3 -3.22 7.00 18.54
CA ARG A 3 -3.31 7.53 17.18
C ARG A 3 -2.41 8.75 17.03
N GLY A 4 -1.23 8.58 16.46
CA GLY A 4 -0.38 9.69 15.97
C GLY A 4 -0.53 9.93 14.46
N ALA A 5 -0.88 8.88 13.69
CA ALA A 5 -1.13 8.90 12.25
C ALA A 5 -2.51 8.35 11.91
N GLN A 6 -3.01 8.65 10.71
CA GLN A 6 -4.22 8.01 10.20
C GLN A 6 -3.95 6.51 10.01
N VAL A 7 -4.84 5.66 10.51
CA VAL A 7 -4.68 4.20 10.47
C VAL A 7 -5.41 3.65 9.25
N ILE A 8 -4.76 2.80 8.46
CA ILE A 8 -5.42 2.01 7.42
C ILE A 8 -6.42 1.06 8.09
N TYR A 9 -7.67 1.11 7.63
CA TYR A 9 -8.75 0.29 8.19
C TYR A 9 -8.58 -1.18 7.80
N PRO A 10 -9.04 -2.12 8.65
CA PRO A 10 -8.92 -3.56 8.38
C PRO A 10 -9.49 -3.99 7.02
N LYS A 11 -10.58 -3.37 6.56
CA LYS A 11 -11.16 -3.65 5.24
C LYS A 11 -10.21 -3.30 4.09
N ASP A 12 -9.44 -2.22 4.23
CA ASP A 12 -8.46 -1.76 3.25
C ASP A 12 -7.16 -2.55 3.35
N ALA A 13 -6.69 -2.83 4.57
CA ALA A 13 -5.52 -3.69 4.80
C ALA A 13 -5.73 -5.10 4.20
N ALA A 14 -6.94 -5.65 4.30
CA ALA A 14 -7.28 -6.92 3.67
C ALA A 14 -7.15 -6.88 2.14
N GLN A 15 -7.61 -5.77 1.51
CA GLN A 15 -7.45 -5.57 0.06
C GLN A 15 -5.97 -5.36 -0.32
N ILE A 16 -5.21 -4.61 0.46
CA ILE A 16 -3.77 -4.42 0.23
C ILE A 16 -3.05 -5.76 0.24
N VAL A 17 -3.32 -6.61 1.23
CA VAL A 17 -2.70 -7.94 1.31
C VAL A 17 -3.14 -8.84 0.16
N HIS A 18 -4.43 -8.89 -0.16
CA HIS A 18 -4.98 -9.79 -1.17
C HIS A 18 -4.68 -9.33 -2.60
N ASP A 19 -5.05 -8.10 -2.96
CA ASP A 19 -4.81 -7.55 -4.31
C ASP A 19 -3.33 -7.21 -4.55
N GLY A 20 -2.57 -6.96 -3.47
CA GLY A 20 -1.11 -6.85 -3.50
C GLY A 20 -0.40 -8.18 -3.70
N ASP A 21 -1.15 -9.30 -3.66
CA ASP A 21 -0.60 -10.66 -3.81
C ASP A 21 0.58 -10.87 -2.84
N ILE A 22 0.39 -10.45 -1.58
CA ILE A 22 1.40 -10.58 -0.52
C ILE A 22 1.33 -12.01 0.03
N PHE A 23 2.38 -12.79 -0.21
CA PHE A 23 2.44 -14.21 0.07
C PHE A 23 3.45 -14.55 1.18
N PRO A 24 3.34 -15.70 1.83
CA PRO A 24 4.34 -16.18 2.79
C PRO A 24 5.73 -16.31 2.17
N GLY A 25 6.73 -15.67 2.77
CA GLY A 25 8.09 -15.61 2.27
C GLY A 25 8.41 -14.37 1.43
N ALA A 26 7.42 -13.54 1.08
CA ALA A 26 7.66 -12.33 0.29
C ALA A 26 8.51 -11.29 1.04
N ARG A 27 9.33 -10.56 0.29
CA ARG A 27 9.97 -9.31 0.75
C ARG A 27 9.09 -8.14 0.34
N VAL A 28 8.55 -7.45 1.31
CA VAL A 28 7.65 -6.31 1.12
C VAL A 28 8.32 -5.02 1.55
N LEU A 29 8.27 -4.00 0.70
CA LEU A 29 8.65 -2.65 1.04
C LEU A 29 7.39 -1.82 1.29
N GLU A 30 7.33 -1.18 2.44
CA GLU A 30 6.28 -0.25 2.86
C GLU A 30 6.87 1.16 2.96
N ALA A 31 6.18 2.18 2.46
CA ALA A 31 6.53 3.57 2.75
C ALA A 31 5.32 4.30 3.33
N GLY A 32 5.58 4.97 4.46
CA GLY A 32 4.57 5.54 5.34
C GLY A 32 4.17 4.54 6.42
N ALA A 33 5.13 4.07 7.25
CA ALA A 33 4.86 3.14 8.35
C ALA A 33 3.84 3.68 9.35
N GLY A 34 3.82 4.99 9.57
CA GLY A 34 2.84 5.70 10.38
C GLY A 34 2.69 5.11 11.77
N SER A 35 1.53 4.51 12.05
CA SER A 35 1.26 3.85 13.33
C SER A 35 1.74 2.40 13.41
N GLY A 36 2.24 1.81 12.32
CA GLY A 36 2.58 0.38 12.22
C GLY A 36 1.37 -0.56 12.06
N ALA A 37 0.17 -0.04 11.85
CA ALA A 37 -1.02 -0.87 11.74
C ALA A 37 -1.02 -1.73 10.46
N LEU A 38 -0.62 -1.15 9.32
CA LEU A 38 -0.43 -1.89 8.08
C LEU A 38 0.77 -2.83 8.22
N THR A 39 1.88 -2.37 8.78
CA THR A 39 3.08 -3.18 9.05
C THR A 39 2.73 -4.50 9.77
N CYS A 40 1.87 -4.45 10.80
CA CYS A 40 1.40 -5.66 11.48
C CYS A 40 0.66 -6.63 10.52
N SER A 41 -0.14 -6.11 9.60
CA SER A 41 -0.86 -6.93 8.62
C SER A 41 0.10 -7.53 7.59
N LEU A 42 1.09 -6.76 7.14
CA LEU A 42 2.14 -7.22 6.21
C LEU A 42 2.99 -8.32 6.83
N LEU A 43 3.49 -8.11 8.05
CA LEU A 43 4.30 -9.11 8.79
C LEU A 43 3.55 -10.42 9.00
N ARG A 44 2.25 -10.37 9.32
CA ARG A 44 1.42 -11.58 9.40
C ARG A 44 1.29 -12.30 8.07
N ALA A 45 1.17 -11.54 6.97
CA ALA A 45 0.98 -12.11 5.63
C ALA A 45 2.27 -12.75 5.10
N VAL A 46 3.42 -12.11 5.29
CA VAL A 46 4.71 -12.65 4.83
C VAL A 46 5.22 -13.80 5.71
N GLY A 47 4.79 -13.84 6.97
CA GLY A 47 5.22 -14.88 7.93
C GLY A 47 6.73 -14.80 8.25
N PRO A 48 7.24 -15.80 9.01
CA PRO A 48 8.62 -15.75 9.54
C PRO A 48 9.71 -15.91 8.46
N GLN A 49 9.37 -16.40 7.27
CA GLN A 49 10.31 -16.58 6.15
C GLN A 49 10.35 -15.38 5.20
N GLY A 50 9.38 -14.47 5.31
CA GLY A 50 9.35 -13.23 4.57
C GLY A 50 9.96 -12.08 5.36
N ALA A 51 9.99 -10.88 4.77
CA ALA A 51 10.51 -9.69 5.40
C ALA A 51 9.67 -8.46 5.05
N VAL A 52 9.58 -7.51 5.97
CA VAL A 52 8.99 -6.18 5.74
C VAL A 52 10.06 -5.13 6.01
N ILE A 53 10.24 -4.24 5.04
CA ILE A 53 11.12 -3.06 5.14
C ILE A 53 10.21 -1.85 5.08
N SER A 54 10.09 -1.11 6.20
CA SER A 54 9.23 0.07 6.30
C SER A 54 10.06 1.35 6.31
N TYR A 55 9.69 2.32 5.48
CA TYR A 55 10.23 3.68 5.47
C TYR A 55 9.26 4.64 6.15
N GLU A 56 9.81 5.50 6.99
CA GLU A 56 9.07 6.58 7.66
C GLU A 56 9.96 7.80 7.79
N VAL A 57 9.49 8.96 7.33
CA VAL A 57 10.27 10.21 7.39
C VAL A 57 10.20 10.90 8.75
N ARG A 58 9.20 10.57 9.55
CA ARG A 58 8.95 11.18 10.86
C ARG A 58 9.39 10.27 11.98
N GLU A 59 10.34 10.71 12.79
CA GLU A 59 10.85 9.95 13.94
C GLU A 59 9.74 9.61 14.95
N ASP A 60 8.83 10.57 15.26
CA ASP A 60 7.72 10.35 16.19
C ASP A 60 6.74 9.28 15.70
N HIS A 61 6.50 9.18 14.39
CA HIS A 61 5.70 8.11 13.79
C HIS A 61 6.46 6.77 13.83
N ALA A 62 7.74 6.78 13.50
CA ALA A 62 8.59 5.58 13.58
C ALA A 62 8.60 4.99 14.99
N GLU A 63 8.74 5.81 16.04
CA GLU A 63 8.62 5.36 17.43
C GLU A 63 7.23 4.78 17.74
N HIS A 64 6.15 5.38 17.23
CA HIS A 64 4.81 4.83 17.38
C HIS A 64 4.68 3.47 16.71
N ALA A 65 5.21 3.32 15.50
CA ALA A 65 5.23 2.04 14.79
C ALA A 65 5.98 0.97 15.60
N VAL A 66 7.18 1.28 16.11
CA VAL A 66 7.95 0.33 16.94
C VAL A 66 7.15 -0.13 18.16
N ARG A 67 6.57 0.81 18.92
CA ARG A 67 5.78 0.46 20.12
C ARG A 67 4.57 -0.41 19.77
N ASN A 68 3.84 -0.05 18.71
CA ASN A 68 2.62 -0.77 18.33
C ASN A 68 2.91 -2.16 17.77
N VAL A 69 3.91 -2.30 16.90
CA VAL A 69 4.33 -3.58 16.32
C VAL A 69 4.86 -4.50 17.40
N THR A 70 5.75 -3.99 18.28
CA THR A 70 6.27 -4.77 19.43
C THR A 70 5.16 -5.21 20.37
N THR A 71 4.20 -4.32 20.67
CA THR A 71 3.05 -4.68 21.52
C THR A 71 2.16 -5.74 20.86
N PHE A 72 1.99 -5.67 19.54
CA PHE A 72 1.13 -6.60 18.81
C PHE A 72 1.70 -8.01 18.72
N PHE A 73 3.02 -8.14 18.54
CA PHE A 73 3.70 -9.43 18.43
C PHE A 73 4.27 -9.95 19.77
N GLY A 74 4.29 -9.12 20.81
CA GLY A 74 4.93 -9.42 22.10
C GLY A 74 6.41 -9.04 22.15
N GLU A 75 7.07 -8.98 21.00
CA GLU A 75 8.45 -8.54 20.79
C GLU A 75 8.61 -7.89 19.42
N ARG A 76 9.74 -7.25 19.15
CA ARG A 76 10.03 -6.73 17.82
C ARG A 76 10.38 -7.88 16.87
N PRO A 77 9.63 -8.07 15.76
CA PRO A 77 9.93 -9.15 14.81
C PRO A 77 11.31 -8.98 14.17
N ASP A 78 12.11 -10.04 14.12
CA ASP A 78 13.45 -10.02 13.50
C ASP A 78 13.43 -9.80 12.00
N ASN A 79 12.31 -10.12 11.34
CA ASN A 79 12.08 -9.94 9.92
C ASN A 79 11.43 -8.59 9.57
N TRP A 80 11.49 -7.62 10.50
CA TRP A 80 11.05 -6.25 10.28
C TRP A 80 12.19 -5.25 10.41
N GLU A 81 12.47 -4.56 9.33
CA GLU A 81 13.37 -3.42 9.28
C GLU A 81 12.56 -2.12 9.21
N LEU A 82 12.89 -1.15 10.06
CA LEU A 82 12.33 0.21 10.01
C LEU A 82 13.46 1.20 9.73
N VAL A 83 13.33 1.90 8.61
CA VAL A 83 14.28 2.92 8.14
C VAL A 83 13.64 4.29 8.34
N ILE A 84 14.31 5.17 9.08
CA ILE A 84 13.93 6.58 9.19
C ILE A 84 14.56 7.30 8.00
N GLY A 85 13.75 7.75 7.05
CA GLY A 85 14.20 8.38 5.82
C GLY A 85 13.17 8.35 4.70
N ASP A 86 13.51 9.01 3.60
CA ASP A 86 12.68 9.03 2.40
C ASP A 86 12.98 7.82 1.51
N LEU A 87 11.93 7.15 1.05
CA LEU A 87 12.06 6.05 0.10
C LEU A 87 12.72 6.49 -1.22
N ALA A 88 12.53 7.74 -1.63
CA ALA A 88 13.17 8.28 -2.83
C ALA A 88 14.71 8.27 -2.75
N GLU A 89 15.27 8.26 -1.54
CA GLU A 89 16.72 8.22 -1.28
C GLU A 89 17.23 6.78 -1.04
N ARG A 90 16.39 5.76 -1.28
CA ARG A 90 16.78 4.35 -1.09
C ARG A 90 18.03 4.03 -1.93
N PRO A 91 19.08 3.45 -1.34
CA PRO A 91 20.25 3.01 -2.09
C PRO A 91 19.89 1.95 -3.16
N ALA A 92 20.46 2.10 -4.36
CA ALA A 92 20.23 1.17 -5.47
C ALA A 92 20.70 -0.27 -5.17
N ASP A 93 21.66 -0.44 -4.30
CA ASP A 93 22.22 -1.73 -3.85
C ASP A 93 21.47 -2.35 -2.66
N ALA A 94 20.44 -1.68 -2.14
CA ALA A 94 19.65 -2.18 -1.01
C ALA A 94 18.83 -3.46 -1.33
N GLY A 95 18.97 -3.97 -2.55
CA GLY A 95 18.34 -5.21 -3.00
C GLY A 95 16.90 -5.03 -3.48
N SER A 96 16.42 -6.00 -4.23
CA SER A 96 15.07 -6.02 -4.79
C SER A 96 14.03 -6.53 -3.79
N VAL A 97 12.76 -6.18 -4.01
CA VAL A 97 11.61 -6.63 -3.25
C VAL A 97 10.53 -7.21 -4.17
N ASP A 98 9.68 -8.07 -3.62
CA ASP A 98 8.60 -8.71 -4.36
C ASP A 98 7.37 -7.82 -4.47
N ARG A 99 7.11 -7.01 -3.44
CA ARG A 99 5.91 -6.18 -3.30
C ARG A 99 6.26 -4.81 -2.73
N VAL A 100 5.52 -3.80 -3.14
CA VAL A 100 5.64 -2.44 -2.60
C VAL A 100 4.26 -1.93 -2.22
N VAL A 101 4.13 -1.31 -1.04
CA VAL A 101 2.93 -0.63 -0.57
C VAL A 101 3.29 0.79 -0.17
N LEU A 102 2.58 1.77 -0.75
CA LEU A 102 2.79 3.20 -0.47
C LEU A 102 1.56 3.79 0.23
N ASP A 103 1.73 4.29 1.45
CA ASP A 103 0.74 5.09 2.22
C ASP A 103 1.37 6.42 2.61
N MET A 104 1.44 7.34 1.66
CA MET A 104 2.13 8.61 1.82
C MET A 104 1.46 9.74 1.03
N LEU A 105 1.80 10.99 1.37
CA LEU A 105 1.14 12.16 0.77
C LEU A 105 1.41 12.32 -0.73
N ALA A 106 2.64 12.02 -1.18
CA ALA A 106 3.09 12.25 -2.55
C ALA A 106 3.75 10.99 -3.15
N PRO A 107 3.00 9.86 -3.28
CA PRO A 107 3.60 8.58 -3.71
C PRO A 107 4.20 8.63 -5.13
N TRP A 108 3.75 9.53 -6.00
CA TRP A 108 4.33 9.72 -7.35
C TRP A 108 5.80 10.14 -7.34
N GLU A 109 6.30 10.77 -6.26
CA GLU A 109 7.70 11.20 -6.12
C GLU A 109 8.65 10.02 -5.89
N THR A 110 8.15 8.93 -5.31
CA THR A 110 8.95 7.72 -5.02
C THR A 110 8.89 6.67 -6.13
N LEU A 111 8.01 6.82 -7.13
CA LEU A 111 7.83 5.81 -8.19
C LEU A 111 9.11 5.46 -8.96
N PRO A 112 10.07 6.39 -9.20
CA PRO A 112 11.34 6.01 -9.81
C PRO A 112 12.12 4.98 -8.96
N ALA A 113 12.29 5.23 -7.67
CA ALA A 113 12.96 4.31 -6.75
C ALA A 113 12.20 2.97 -6.63
N VAL A 114 10.86 3.01 -6.63
CA VAL A 114 10.01 1.80 -6.64
C VAL A 114 10.24 0.98 -7.92
N ALA A 115 10.32 1.62 -9.09
CA ALA A 115 10.53 0.93 -10.34
C ALA A 115 11.90 0.23 -10.43
N GLU A 116 12.91 0.75 -9.75
CA GLU A 116 14.25 0.15 -9.66
C GLU A 116 14.30 -1.00 -8.65
N THR A 117 13.53 -0.90 -7.58
CA THR A 117 13.56 -1.83 -6.44
C THR A 117 12.65 -3.04 -6.65
N LEU A 118 11.48 -2.85 -7.27
CA LEU A 118 10.47 -3.90 -7.44
C LEU A 118 10.85 -4.86 -8.58
N VAL A 119 10.87 -6.15 -8.27
CA VAL A 119 11.16 -7.19 -9.27
C VAL A 119 10.16 -7.16 -10.44
N PRO A 120 10.56 -7.57 -11.65
CA PRO A 120 9.61 -7.77 -12.76
C PRO A 120 8.47 -8.72 -12.36
N GLY A 121 7.22 -8.35 -12.67
CA GLY A 121 6.01 -9.05 -12.22
C GLY A 121 5.57 -8.72 -10.79
N GLY A 122 6.41 -8.04 -10.01
CA GLY A 122 6.07 -7.56 -8.67
C GLY A 122 4.90 -6.58 -8.68
N VAL A 123 4.16 -6.51 -7.57
CA VAL A 123 2.97 -5.67 -7.43
C VAL A 123 3.29 -4.45 -6.59
N LEU A 124 2.89 -3.30 -7.12
CA LEU A 124 2.77 -2.04 -6.38
C LEU A 124 1.32 -1.83 -5.97
N ILE A 125 1.09 -1.50 -4.71
CA ILE A 125 -0.17 -0.96 -4.18
C ILE A 125 0.08 0.44 -3.66
N VAL A 126 -0.80 1.38 -4.02
CA VAL A 126 -0.77 2.75 -3.51
C VAL A 126 -2.11 3.05 -2.84
N TYR A 127 -2.05 3.60 -1.62
CA TYR A 127 -3.20 4.02 -0.82
C TYR A 127 -3.21 5.54 -0.73
N VAL A 128 -4.27 6.19 -1.23
CA VAL A 128 -4.39 7.65 -1.29
C VAL A 128 -5.80 8.12 -0.92
N ALA A 129 -5.89 9.24 -0.22
CA ALA A 129 -7.15 9.72 0.37
C ALA A 129 -8.03 10.52 -0.60
N THR A 130 -7.47 11.11 -1.66
CA THR A 130 -8.19 12.06 -2.51
C THR A 130 -8.19 11.66 -3.99
N VAL A 131 -9.24 12.08 -4.72
CA VAL A 131 -9.34 11.85 -6.18
C VAL A 131 -8.21 12.55 -6.96
N THR A 132 -7.71 13.67 -6.45
CA THR A 132 -6.58 14.38 -7.07
C THR A 132 -5.29 13.55 -6.95
N GLN A 133 -5.01 12.98 -5.77
CA GLN A 133 -3.89 12.07 -5.58
C GLN A 133 -4.05 10.82 -6.45
N LEU A 134 -5.25 10.23 -6.48
CA LEU A 134 -5.57 9.07 -7.32
C LEU A 134 -5.22 9.33 -8.78
N SER A 135 -5.71 10.44 -9.35
CA SER A 135 -5.43 10.82 -10.73
C SER A 135 -3.92 11.00 -10.97
N ARG A 136 -3.23 11.69 -10.06
CA ARG A 136 -1.79 11.97 -10.19
C ARG A 136 -0.94 10.71 -10.15
N VAL A 137 -1.25 9.76 -9.27
CA VAL A 137 -0.57 8.46 -9.20
C VAL A 137 -0.75 7.68 -10.50
N VAL A 138 -1.98 7.58 -11.00
CA VAL A 138 -2.29 6.83 -12.22
C VAL A 138 -1.55 7.40 -13.42
N GLU A 139 -1.55 8.74 -13.58
CA GLU A 139 -0.84 9.38 -14.68
C GLU A 139 0.69 9.23 -14.55
N ALA A 140 1.24 9.38 -13.35
CA ALA A 140 2.68 9.17 -13.12
C ALA A 140 3.13 7.73 -13.43
N LEU A 141 2.32 6.72 -13.09
CA LEU A 141 2.60 5.33 -13.48
C LEU A 141 2.57 5.14 -15.01
N ARG A 142 1.62 5.78 -15.70
CA ARG A 142 1.56 5.74 -17.17
C ARG A 142 2.75 6.43 -17.83
N GLU A 143 3.19 7.57 -17.29
CA GLU A 143 4.35 8.32 -17.78
C GLU A 143 5.65 7.51 -17.69
N GLN A 144 5.82 6.70 -16.65
CA GLN A 144 7.02 5.86 -16.49
C GLN A 144 7.17 4.73 -17.51
N GLN A 145 6.10 4.33 -18.22
CA GLN A 145 6.12 3.33 -19.28
C GLN A 145 6.74 1.96 -18.88
N CYS A 146 6.70 1.60 -17.60
CA CYS A 146 7.25 0.36 -17.08
C CYS A 146 6.28 -0.42 -16.18
N TRP A 147 4.99 -0.09 -16.25
CA TRP A 147 3.91 -0.67 -15.46
C TRP A 147 2.82 -1.26 -16.38
N THR A 148 2.08 -2.24 -15.86
CA THR A 148 0.78 -2.59 -16.45
C THR A 148 -0.18 -1.39 -16.33
N GLU A 149 -1.28 -1.38 -17.09
CA GLU A 149 -2.32 -0.34 -16.89
C GLU A 149 -2.76 -0.34 -15.43
N PRO A 150 -2.70 0.82 -14.73
CA PRO A 150 -3.08 0.92 -13.33
C PRO A 150 -4.57 0.64 -13.13
N ARG A 151 -4.89 -0.20 -12.16
CA ARG A 151 -6.25 -0.46 -11.70
C ARG A 151 -6.52 0.35 -10.43
N SER A 152 -7.67 1.02 -10.37
CA SER A 152 -8.05 1.86 -9.23
C SER A 152 -9.41 1.44 -8.68
N TRP A 153 -9.56 1.44 -7.34
CA TRP A 153 -10.83 1.11 -6.66
C TRP A 153 -10.88 1.70 -5.25
N GLU A 154 -12.04 1.65 -4.65
CA GLU A 154 -12.26 1.84 -3.22
C GLU A 154 -13.13 0.71 -2.67
N THR A 155 -13.12 0.50 -1.35
CA THR A 155 -13.89 -0.54 -0.70
C THR A 155 -14.84 0.07 0.32
N MET A 156 -16.12 -0.32 0.27
CA MET A 156 -17.14 0.04 1.24
C MET A 156 -17.55 -1.18 2.07
N GLN A 157 -17.64 -1.01 3.39
CA GLN A 157 -18.14 -2.04 4.30
C GLN A 157 -19.35 -1.51 5.05
N ARG A 158 -20.47 -2.24 4.98
CA ARG A 158 -21.72 -1.91 5.67
C ARG A 158 -21.98 -2.91 6.78
N GLY A 159 -22.08 -2.44 8.03
CA GLY A 159 -22.48 -3.23 9.17
C GLY A 159 -24.00 -3.47 9.20
N TRP A 160 -24.42 -4.55 9.87
CA TRP A 160 -25.82 -4.89 10.10
C TRP A 160 -26.05 -5.20 11.58
N ASN A 161 -27.14 -4.65 12.13
CA ASN A 161 -27.62 -4.98 13.45
C ASN A 161 -28.63 -6.15 13.33
N VAL A 162 -28.39 -7.20 14.10
CA VAL A 162 -29.27 -8.39 14.15
C VAL A 162 -29.67 -8.64 15.60
N VAL A 163 -30.97 -8.43 15.89
CA VAL A 163 -31.56 -8.70 17.20
C VAL A 163 -32.85 -9.45 16.98
N GLY A 164 -32.85 -10.77 17.17
CA GLY A 164 -33.96 -11.64 16.83
C GLY A 164 -34.37 -11.49 15.35
N LEU A 165 -35.64 -11.15 15.09
CA LEU A 165 -36.17 -10.88 13.75
C LEU A 165 -35.94 -9.44 13.27
N ALA A 166 -35.45 -8.54 14.11
CA ALA A 166 -35.15 -7.17 13.74
C ALA A 166 -33.75 -7.11 13.08
N VAL A 167 -33.72 -7.24 11.77
CA VAL A 167 -32.51 -7.21 10.95
C VAL A 167 -32.50 -5.92 10.12
N ARG A 168 -31.48 -5.07 10.34
CA ARG A 168 -31.36 -3.80 9.63
C ARG A 168 -29.90 -3.34 9.52
N PRO A 169 -29.51 -2.58 8.47
CA PRO A 169 -28.18 -1.99 8.38
C PRO A 169 -27.94 -1.01 9.53
N GLU A 170 -26.67 -0.86 9.93
CA GLU A 170 -26.27 0.21 10.83
C GLU A 170 -26.61 1.58 10.22
N HIS A 171 -27.02 2.55 11.07
CA HIS A 171 -27.38 3.90 10.62
C HIS A 171 -26.17 4.68 10.12
N SER A 172 -25.01 4.48 10.75
CA SER A 172 -23.75 5.11 10.37
C SER A 172 -22.88 4.16 9.57
N MET A 173 -22.41 4.61 8.42
CA MET A 173 -21.46 3.88 7.59
C MET A 173 -20.30 4.83 7.20
N ARG A 174 -19.07 4.34 7.29
CA ARG A 174 -17.94 5.08 6.74
C ARG A 174 -17.88 4.80 5.23
N GLY A 175 -18.42 5.73 4.43
CA GLY A 175 -18.59 5.58 2.99
C GLY A 175 -17.27 5.67 2.21
N HIS A 176 -16.30 6.45 2.72
CA HIS A 176 -14.99 6.62 2.10
C HIS A 176 -13.89 6.57 3.16
N THR A 177 -12.79 5.89 2.85
CA THR A 177 -11.55 5.88 3.65
C THR A 177 -10.36 6.31 2.81
N ALA A 178 -10.17 5.67 1.66
CA ALA A 178 -9.16 6.00 0.66
C ALA A 178 -9.44 5.24 -0.65
N PHE A 179 -8.67 5.61 -1.67
CA PHE A 179 -8.56 4.88 -2.94
C PHE A 179 -7.32 3.99 -2.92
N LEU A 180 -7.43 2.86 -3.59
CA LEU A 180 -6.35 1.93 -3.85
C LEU A 180 -6.00 1.96 -5.33
N VAL A 181 -4.71 1.92 -5.65
CA VAL A 181 -4.20 1.77 -7.02
C VAL A 181 -3.25 0.58 -7.04
N SER A 182 -3.39 -0.30 -8.01
CA SER A 182 -2.42 -1.37 -8.24
C SER A 182 -1.85 -1.35 -9.65
N ALA A 183 -0.57 -1.68 -9.77
CA ALA A 183 0.10 -1.92 -11.03
C ALA A 183 1.18 -3.01 -10.84
N ARG A 184 1.50 -3.74 -11.92
CA ARG A 184 2.63 -4.69 -11.91
C ARG A 184 3.81 -4.11 -12.67
N ARG A 185 5.01 -4.32 -12.15
CA ARG A 185 6.26 -3.94 -12.81
C ARG A 185 6.47 -4.82 -14.04
N LEU A 186 6.60 -4.20 -15.20
CA LEU A 186 6.90 -4.90 -16.44
C LEU A 186 8.39 -5.32 -16.49
N ALA A 187 8.66 -6.42 -17.14
CA ALA A 187 10.05 -6.80 -17.43
C ALA A 187 10.70 -5.79 -18.39
N PRO A 188 12.01 -5.57 -18.31
CA PRO A 188 12.71 -4.70 -19.26
C PRO A 188 12.45 -5.14 -20.71
N GLY A 189 12.19 -4.16 -21.58
CA GLY A 189 11.89 -4.41 -23.00
C GLY A 189 10.44 -4.80 -23.30
N THR A 190 9.57 -4.90 -22.30
CA THR A 190 8.12 -5.12 -22.52
C THR A 190 7.46 -3.86 -23.02
N ILE A 191 6.62 -4.01 -24.05
CA ILE A 191 5.81 -2.88 -24.60
C ILE A 191 4.69 -2.56 -23.61
N THR A 192 4.65 -1.34 -23.14
CA THR A 192 3.61 -0.86 -22.23
C THR A 192 2.24 -0.84 -22.92
N PRO A 193 1.17 -1.32 -22.26
CA PRO A 193 -0.18 -1.22 -22.81
C PRO A 193 -0.58 0.23 -23.08
N THR A 194 -1.15 0.47 -24.26
CA THR A 194 -1.70 1.80 -24.57
C THR A 194 -2.96 2.01 -23.75
N PRO A 195 -3.09 3.13 -22.99
CA PRO A 195 -4.31 3.43 -22.25
C PRO A 195 -5.52 3.46 -23.17
N LEU A 196 -6.63 2.86 -22.76
CA LEU A 196 -7.91 2.94 -23.48
C LEU A 196 -8.41 4.40 -23.47
N ARG A 197 -8.11 5.16 -24.50
CA ARG A 197 -8.71 6.50 -24.70
C ARG A 197 -10.18 6.30 -25.03
N ARG A 198 -11.08 6.90 -24.24
CA ARG A 198 -12.48 7.09 -24.66
C ARG A 198 -12.47 7.81 -26.02
N LYS A 199 -13.07 7.19 -27.04
CA LYS A 199 -13.40 7.91 -28.29
C LYS A 199 -14.19 9.16 -27.88
N ARG A 200 -13.71 10.35 -28.23
CA ARG A 200 -14.55 11.55 -28.16
C ARG A 200 -15.78 11.27 -29.00
N LEU A 201 -16.97 11.34 -28.38
CA LEU A 201 -18.20 11.40 -29.18
C LEU A 201 -18.09 12.62 -30.08
N PRO A 202 -18.41 12.50 -31.38
CA PRO A 202 -18.49 13.67 -32.25
C PRO A 202 -19.53 14.62 -31.67
N SER A 203 -19.16 15.91 -31.55
CA SER A 203 -20.03 17.02 -31.14
C SER A 203 -21.15 17.21 -32.12
#